data_afc965d21d4d4e7996d8b9e96f401a38
#
_entry.id   afc965d21d4d4e7996d8b9e96f401a38
#
_cell.length_a   1.000
_cell.length_b   1.000
_cell.length_c   1.000
_cell.angle_alpha   90.00
_cell.angle_beta   90.00
_cell.angle_gamma   90.00
#
_symmetry.space_group_name_H-M   'P 1'
#
loop_
_entity.id
_entity.type
_entity.pdbx_description
1 polymer ?
#
loop_
_entity_poly.entity_id
_entity_poly.type
_entity_poly.pdbx_seq_one_letter_code
_entity_poly.pdbx_strand_id
1 'polypeptide(L)'
;MAYRHVKNVLGETNLERKCRFLFGACVSLLVAASFMWVWMQTETLVLQKDQTTGSLLVDAIMLKVHWDSFEEDRITNPLVKEMSRDLQYQSYQWEFLSLEPHTSTTVPTDPWEYAALEQLKEDMRLQLEQRQAEYNNAVAAAQQAALDAGLTEEHPEWDQATQPTLPPLRPTFIERPRDKTPGQYHYYQPVYWKGWERSCHNCHNDSAEATAALGAGGAPAVSTGERPFHVVKVVIPDQSTQSDLRQNWSILLATGIITVFVAMIALYVIVRYVIVKPLKHLTEVSDDISQGDTSLRAEINTHDEFEELATSFNRMVVHLTDAQRELEDANKSLDSKVDELAQANMQLYDMNRLKSEFLA
;
A
#
# COMPACT_ATOMS: atom_id res chain seq x y z
N MET A 1 -10.22 -3.77 31.14
CA MET A 1 -9.01 -3.05 31.59
C MET A 1 -8.71 -1.80 30.77
N ALA A 2 -8.83 -1.81 29.44
CA ALA A 2 -8.58 -0.66 28.55
C ALA A 2 -9.42 0.59 28.91
N TYR A 3 -10.70 0.44 29.25
CA TYR A 3 -11.57 1.57 29.60
C TYR A 3 -11.12 2.37 30.84
N ARG A 4 -10.58 1.68 31.87
CA ARG A 4 -10.04 2.34 33.08
C ARG A 4 -8.76 3.13 32.78
N HIS A 5 -7.89 2.64 31.88
CA HIS A 5 -6.70 3.38 31.47
C HIS A 5 -7.02 4.64 30.68
N VAL A 6 -7.95 4.56 29.72
CA VAL A 6 -8.42 5.71 28.96
C VAL A 6 -9.06 6.76 29.87
N LYS A 7 -9.84 6.35 30.88
CA LYS A 7 -10.45 7.23 31.87
C LYS A 7 -9.40 7.95 32.74
N ASN A 8 -8.30 7.28 33.10
CA ASN A 8 -7.23 7.90 33.90
C ASN A 8 -6.35 8.88 33.09
N VAL A 9 -6.16 8.62 31.79
CA VAL A 9 -5.36 9.49 30.91
C VAL A 9 -6.16 10.74 30.47
N LEU A 10 -7.47 10.59 30.27
CA LEU A 10 -8.34 11.68 29.82
C LEU A 10 -8.92 12.52 30.97
N GLY A 11 -8.69 12.18 32.23
CA GLY A 11 -9.02 12.93 33.43
C GLY A 11 -10.31 13.79 33.35
N GLU A 12 -10.47 14.77 34.21
CA GLU A 12 -11.59 15.71 34.25
C GLU A 12 -11.53 16.81 33.13
N THR A 13 -11.03 16.46 31.94
CA THR A 13 -10.91 17.38 30.83
C THR A 13 -12.24 17.54 30.09
N ASN A 14 -12.54 18.78 29.63
CA ASN A 14 -13.73 19.07 28.83
C ASN A 14 -13.91 18.13 27.66
N LEU A 15 -15.16 17.81 27.31
CA LEU A 15 -15.54 16.95 26.19
C LEU A 15 -14.80 17.32 24.89
N GLU A 16 -14.65 18.61 24.65
CA GLU A 16 -13.90 19.17 23.51
C GLU A 16 -12.44 18.68 23.45
N ARG A 17 -11.73 18.64 24.59
CA ARG A 17 -10.35 18.13 24.63
C ARG A 17 -10.29 16.62 24.40
N LYS A 18 -11.24 15.86 24.95
CA LYS A 18 -11.32 14.42 24.78
C LYS A 18 -11.54 14.06 23.31
N CYS A 19 -12.51 14.70 22.66
CA CYS A 19 -12.77 14.50 21.24
C CYS A 19 -11.56 14.87 20.38
N ARG A 20 -10.95 16.04 20.60
CA ARG A 20 -9.76 16.46 19.84
C ARG A 20 -8.61 15.49 19.96
N PHE A 21 -8.33 15.00 21.19
CA PHE A 21 -7.24 14.07 21.41
C PHE A 21 -7.50 12.71 20.76
N LEU A 22 -8.70 12.16 20.95
CA LEU A 22 -9.06 10.83 20.45
C LEU A 22 -9.10 10.79 18.91
N PHE A 23 -9.77 11.77 18.30
CA PHE A 23 -9.84 11.86 16.84
C PHE A 23 -8.49 12.24 16.23
N GLY A 24 -7.76 13.17 16.85
CA GLY A 24 -6.42 13.55 16.41
C GLY A 24 -5.45 12.38 16.44
N ALA A 25 -5.47 11.56 17.48
CA ALA A 25 -4.68 10.34 17.58
C ALA A 25 -5.09 9.32 16.50
N CYS A 26 -6.39 9.13 16.28
CA CYS A 26 -6.90 8.20 15.25
C CYS A 26 -6.47 8.64 13.85
N VAL A 27 -6.63 9.92 13.50
CA VAL A 27 -6.22 10.47 12.20
C VAL A 27 -4.70 10.33 12.02
N SER A 28 -3.92 10.66 13.05
CA SER A 28 -2.46 10.54 13.00
C SER A 28 -2.00 9.09 12.79
N LEU A 29 -2.65 8.12 13.43
CA LEU A 29 -2.39 6.69 13.25
C LEU A 29 -2.74 6.22 11.84
N LEU A 30 -3.89 6.63 11.29
CA LEU A 30 -4.30 6.30 9.94
C LEU A 30 -3.33 6.87 8.90
N VAL A 31 -2.91 8.12 9.08
CA VAL A 31 -1.91 8.76 8.22
C VAL A 31 -0.58 8.02 8.33
N ALA A 32 -0.09 7.73 9.54
CA ALA A 32 1.17 6.99 9.73
C ALA A 32 1.11 5.59 9.09
N ALA A 33 0.01 4.86 9.23
CA ALA A 33 -0.20 3.56 8.60
C ALA A 33 -0.21 3.65 7.07
N SER A 34 -0.88 4.67 6.51
CA SER A 34 -0.88 4.94 5.07
C SER A 34 0.52 5.23 4.54
N PHE A 35 1.31 6.03 5.28
CA PHE A 35 2.70 6.32 4.91
C PHE A 35 3.59 5.10 4.98
N MET A 36 3.43 4.27 6.02
CA MET A 36 4.16 3.01 6.14
C MET A 36 3.86 2.09 4.95
N TRP A 37 2.60 1.99 4.55
CA TRP A 37 2.18 1.21 3.39
C TRP A 37 2.81 1.73 2.09
N VAL A 38 2.74 3.04 1.82
CA VAL A 38 3.35 3.66 0.63
C VAL A 38 4.87 3.46 0.63
N TRP A 39 5.51 3.55 1.79
CA TRP A 39 6.94 3.29 1.91
C TRP A 39 7.28 1.87 1.45
N MET A 40 6.63 0.86 2.01
CA MET A 40 6.88 -0.54 1.62
C MET A 40 6.66 -0.76 0.12
N GLN A 41 5.63 -0.14 -0.46
CA GLN A 41 5.36 -0.23 -1.89
C GLN A 41 6.43 0.47 -2.74
N THR A 42 6.91 1.62 -2.32
CA THR A 42 7.94 2.38 -3.07
C THR A 42 9.25 1.62 -3.10
N GLU A 43 9.65 1.00 -2.00
CA GLU A 43 10.88 0.21 -1.93
C GLU A 43 10.84 -0.99 -2.89
N THR A 44 9.72 -1.73 -2.91
CA THR A 44 9.54 -2.86 -3.83
C THR A 44 9.53 -2.45 -5.30
N LEU A 45 8.88 -1.33 -5.64
CA LEU A 45 8.84 -0.81 -7.00
C LEU A 45 10.23 -0.36 -7.50
N VAL A 46 11.01 0.26 -6.63
CA VAL A 46 12.39 0.68 -6.98
C VAL A 46 13.27 -0.54 -7.23
N LEU A 47 13.21 -1.56 -6.38
CA LEU A 47 13.94 -2.81 -6.59
C LEU A 47 13.55 -3.47 -7.90
N GLN A 48 12.27 -3.59 -8.21
CA GLN A 48 11.80 -4.14 -9.48
C GLN A 48 12.25 -3.33 -10.70
N LYS A 49 12.27 -1.99 -10.59
CA LYS A 49 12.75 -1.11 -11.66
C LYS A 49 14.24 -1.37 -11.96
N ASP A 50 15.05 -1.47 -10.93
CA ASP A 50 16.50 -1.68 -11.09
C ASP A 50 16.80 -3.06 -11.69
N GLN A 51 16.08 -4.11 -11.25
CA GLN A 51 16.16 -5.45 -11.84
C GLN A 51 15.76 -5.46 -13.31
N THR A 52 14.64 -4.82 -13.65
CA THR A 52 14.18 -4.72 -15.04
C THR A 52 15.18 -3.95 -15.89
N THR A 53 15.73 -2.85 -15.35
CA THR A 53 16.76 -2.06 -16.04
C THR A 53 18.03 -2.87 -16.24
N GLY A 54 18.47 -3.62 -15.22
CA GLY A 54 19.63 -4.53 -15.32
C GLY A 54 19.45 -5.56 -16.42
N SER A 55 18.30 -6.24 -16.47
CA SER A 55 18.01 -7.23 -17.52
C SER A 55 17.98 -6.64 -18.91
N LEU A 56 17.32 -5.48 -19.09
CA LEU A 56 17.28 -4.78 -20.39
C LEU A 56 18.66 -4.32 -20.85
N LEU A 57 19.50 -3.87 -19.90
CA LEU A 57 20.89 -3.50 -20.21
C LEU A 57 21.71 -4.70 -20.64
N VAL A 58 21.55 -5.86 -20.03
CA VAL A 58 22.22 -7.10 -20.48
C VAL A 58 21.82 -7.43 -21.90
N ASP A 59 20.54 -7.40 -22.25
CA ASP A 59 20.07 -7.65 -23.62
C ASP A 59 20.65 -6.64 -24.61
N ALA A 60 20.69 -5.35 -24.24
CA ALA A 60 21.28 -4.30 -25.06
C ALA A 60 22.80 -4.44 -25.24
N ILE A 61 23.52 -4.84 -24.17
CA ILE A 61 24.96 -5.12 -24.21
C ILE A 61 25.24 -6.32 -25.13
N MET A 62 24.46 -7.40 -24.99
CA MET A 62 24.59 -8.56 -25.85
C MET A 62 24.36 -8.21 -27.32
N LEU A 63 23.33 -7.42 -27.61
CA LEU A 63 23.07 -6.92 -28.96
C LEU A 63 24.26 -6.10 -29.48
N LYS A 64 24.79 -5.18 -28.68
CA LYS A 64 25.91 -4.33 -29.03
C LYS A 64 27.16 -5.15 -29.35
N VAL A 65 27.55 -6.07 -28.48
CA VAL A 65 28.74 -6.91 -28.64
C VAL A 65 28.66 -7.73 -29.93
N HIS A 66 27.48 -8.32 -30.20
CA HIS A 66 27.26 -9.04 -31.46
C HIS A 66 27.33 -8.11 -32.68
N TRP A 67 26.75 -6.93 -32.58
CA TRP A 67 26.78 -5.95 -33.66
C TRP A 67 28.18 -5.46 -33.99
N ASP A 68 28.94 -5.10 -32.97
CA ASP A 68 30.33 -4.65 -33.13
C ASP A 68 31.20 -5.74 -33.82
N SER A 69 30.87 -7.03 -33.62
CA SER A 69 31.54 -8.16 -34.28
C SER A 69 31.18 -8.32 -35.77
N PHE A 70 30.03 -7.79 -36.21
CA PHE A 70 29.58 -7.82 -37.62
C PHE A 70 29.91 -6.55 -38.40
N GLU A 71 30.33 -5.46 -37.73
CA GLU A 71 30.52 -4.13 -38.36
C GLU A 71 31.79 -4.02 -39.23
N GLU A 72 32.66 -5.03 -39.24
CA GLU A 72 33.82 -5.08 -40.15
C GLU A 72 33.42 -5.16 -41.63
N ASP A 73 32.19 -5.56 -41.97
CA ASP A 73 31.74 -5.68 -43.35
C ASP A 73 30.23 -5.32 -43.54
N ARG A 74 29.96 -4.02 -43.78
CA ARG A 74 28.76 -3.48 -44.43
C ARG A 74 27.48 -3.24 -43.57
N ILE A 75 27.06 -2.01 -43.68
CA ILE A 75 25.71 -1.44 -43.38
C ILE A 75 25.53 -1.07 -41.91
N THR A 76 26.01 0.11 -41.57
CA THR A 76 25.64 0.83 -40.36
C THR A 76 24.13 1.09 -40.32
N ASN A 77 23.39 0.30 -39.56
CA ASN A 77 22.02 0.65 -39.23
C ASN A 77 22.06 1.84 -38.27
N PRO A 78 21.55 3.03 -38.64
CA PRO A 78 21.64 4.23 -37.82
C PRO A 78 20.98 4.07 -36.45
N LEU A 79 19.98 3.20 -36.34
CA LEU A 79 19.26 2.91 -35.11
C LEU A 79 20.16 2.21 -34.07
N VAL A 80 20.95 1.21 -34.50
CA VAL A 80 21.87 0.50 -33.58
C VAL A 80 23.02 1.39 -33.16
N LYS A 81 23.50 2.25 -34.06
CA LYS A 81 24.53 3.25 -33.72
C LYS A 81 24.01 4.27 -32.70
N GLU A 82 22.75 4.66 -32.79
CA GLU A 82 22.10 5.57 -31.85
C GLU A 82 21.91 4.90 -30.50
N MET A 83 21.37 3.65 -30.45
CA MET A 83 21.27 2.85 -29.23
C MET A 83 22.63 2.60 -28.56
N SER A 84 23.66 2.29 -29.34
CA SER A 84 25.02 2.07 -28.83
C SER A 84 25.61 3.35 -28.21
N ARG A 85 25.29 4.50 -28.82
CA ARG A 85 25.68 5.82 -28.30
C ARG A 85 24.95 6.16 -27.00
N ASP A 86 23.65 5.88 -26.91
CA ASP A 86 22.85 6.13 -25.70
C ASP A 86 23.31 5.28 -24.52
N LEU A 87 23.67 4.02 -24.74
CA LEU A 87 24.30 3.17 -23.72
C LEU A 87 25.63 3.75 -23.21
N GLN A 88 26.39 4.40 -24.06
CA GLN A 88 27.68 5.02 -23.73
C GLN A 88 27.49 6.36 -22.96
N TYR A 89 26.41 7.10 -23.24
CA TYR A 89 26.10 8.38 -22.58
C TYR A 89 25.55 8.21 -21.15
N GLN A 90 24.94 7.06 -20.82
CA GLN A 90 24.32 6.86 -19.51
C GLN A 90 25.29 6.38 -18.42
N SER A 91 26.60 6.39 -18.68
CA SER A 91 27.64 6.05 -17.69
C SER A 91 27.54 4.67 -17.08
N TYR A 92 26.85 3.73 -17.75
CA TYR A 92 26.81 2.35 -17.32
C TYR A 92 28.17 1.68 -17.53
N GLN A 93 28.65 1.00 -16.50
CA GLN A 93 29.83 0.15 -16.62
C GLN A 93 29.36 -1.30 -16.72
N TRP A 94 30.01 -2.05 -17.59
CA TRP A 94 29.72 -3.46 -17.75
C TRP A 94 30.98 -4.24 -18.05
N GLU A 95 31.01 -5.50 -17.64
CA GLU A 95 32.09 -6.42 -17.91
C GLU A 95 31.58 -7.87 -18.03
N PHE A 96 32.27 -8.67 -18.82
CA PHE A 96 32.02 -10.11 -18.87
C PHE A 96 32.90 -10.80 -17.84
N LEU A 97 32.26 -11.57 -16.96
CA LEU A 97 32.91 -12.37 -15.94
C LEU A 97 32.84 -13.85 -16.30
N SER A 98 33.85 -14.62 -15.94
CA SER A 98 33.87 -16.08 -16.03
C SER A 98 34.58 -16.68 -14.83
N LEU A 99 34.23 -17.90 -14.45
CA LEU A 99 34.94 -18.67 -13.41
C LEU A 99 36.29 -19.20 -13.93
N GLU A 100 36.42 -19.34 -15.24
CA GLU A 100 37.63 -19.84 -15.91
C GLU A 100 38.26 -18.73 -16.75
N PRO A 101 39.59 -18.61 -16.80
CA PRO A 101 40.27 -17.61 -17.63
C PRO A 101 39.92 -17.78 -19.11
N HIS A 102 39.39 -16.75 -19.74
CA HIS A 102 39.10 -16.71 -21.16
C HIS A 102 39.56 -15.38 -21.77
N THR A 103 39.82 -15.34 -23.06
CA THR A 103 40.41 -14.17 -23.73
C THR A 103 39.54 -12.91 -23.68
N SER A 104 38.22 -13.06 -23.57
CA SER A 104 37.24 -11.96 -23.58
C SER A 104 36.57 -11.74 -22.24
N THR A 105 36.97 -12.45 -21.18
CA THR A 105 36.34 -12.37 -19.87
C THR A 105 37.33 -12.14 -18.74
N THR A 106 36.87 -11.55 -17.66
CA THR A 106 37.63 -11.31 -16.45
C THR A 106 37.26 -12.34 -15.39
N VAL A 107 38.24 -12.90 -14.71
CA VAL A 107 37.99 -13.75 -13.53
C VAL A 107 37.80 -12.83 -12.31
N PRO A 108 36.72 -12.99 -11.51
CA PRO A 108 36.51 -12.15 -10.35
C PRO A 108 37.60 -12.35 -9.32
N THR A 109 38.11 -11.25 -8.80
CA THR A 109 39.09 -11.24 -7.70
C THR A 109 38.41 -11.11 -6.33
N ASP A 110 37.17 -10.65 -6.31
CA ASP A 110 36.35 -10.50 -5.10
C ASP A 110 35.72 -11.85 -4.73
N PRO A 111 35.96 -12.35 -3.49
CA PRO A 111 35.40 -13.62 -3.02
C PRO A 111 33.86 -13.68 -3.12
N TRP A 112 33.18 -12.55 -2.92
CA TRP A 112 31.71 -12.50 -3.04
C TRP A 112 31.28 -12.68 -4.50
N GLU A 113 31.94 -12.03 -5.45
CA GLU A 113 31.64 -12.18 -6.89
C GLU A 113 31.88 -13.63 -7.34
N TYR A 114 32.98 -14.23 -6.88
CA TYR A 114 33.26 -15.63 -7.22
C TYR A 114 32.15 -16.58 -6.74
N ALA A 115 31.74 -16.45 -5.48
CA ALA A 115 30.64 -17.24 -4.91
C ALA A 115 29.30 -16.98 -5.63
N ALA A 116 29.03 -15.73 -6.01
CA ALA A 116 27.84 -15.38 -6.78
C ALA A 116 27.83 -16.01 -8.17
N LEU A 117 28.98 -16.07 -8.86
CA LEU A 117 29.09 -16.74 -10.14
C LEU A 117 28.91 -18.25 -10.02
N GLU A 118 29.44 -18.88 -8.98
CA GLU A 118 29.21 -20.30 -8.72
C GLU A 118 27.72 -20.60 -8.48
N GLN A 119 27.06 -19.77 -7.69
CA GLN A 119 25.63 -19.90 -7.46
C GLN A 119 24.83 -19.71 -8.76
N LEU A 120 25.15 -18.69 -9.57
CA LEU A 120 24.47 -18.46 -10.85
C LEU A 120 24.67 -19.63 -11.83
N LYS A 121 25.85 -20.24 -11.82
CA LYS A 121 26.13 -21.43 -12.66
C LYS A 121 25.22 -22.60 -12.28
N GLU A 122 25.05 -22.84 -10.99
CA GLU A 122 24.18 -23.90 -10.49
C GLU A 122 22.70 -23.60 -10.73
N ASP A 123 22.25 -22.36 -10.45
CA ASP A 123 20.88 -21.92 -10.69
C ASP A 123 20.51 -22.02 -12.18
N MET A 124 21.43 -21.61 -13.08
CA MET A 124 21.26 -21.76 -14.52
C MET A 124 21.17 -23.24 -14.95
N ARG A 125 22.03 -24.11 -14.38
CA ARG A 125 22.00 -25.56 -14.66
C ARG A 125 20.64 -26.16 -14.30
N LEU A 126 20.17 -25.89 -13.07
CA LEU A 126 18.88 -26.38 -12.58
C LEU A 126 17.72 -25.85 -13.44
N GLN A 127 17.76 -24.59 -13.81
CA GLN A 127 16.73 -23.97 -14.65
C GLN A 127 16.69 -24.60 -16.05
N LEU A 128 17.84 -24.86 -16.65
CA LEU A 128 17.92 -25.54 -17.97
C LEU A 128 17.43 -26.98 -17.92
N GLU A 129 17.75 -27.71 -16.85
CA GLU A 129 17.24 -29.07 -16.63
C GLU A 129 15.72 -29.11 -16.51
N GLN A 130 15.16 -28.20 -15.69
CA GLN A 130 13.69 -28.04 -15.55
C GLN A 130 13.05 -27.70 -16.90
N ARG A 131 13.66 -26.78 -17.63
CA ARG A 131 13.17 -26.35 -18.94
C ARG A 131 13.17 -27.48 -19.96
N GLN A 132 14.22 -28.31 -19.95
CA GLN A 132 14.29 -29.50 -20.83
C GLN A 132 13.20 -30.50 -20.46
N ALA A 133 12.94 -30.73 -19.19
CA ALA A 133 11.86 -31.62 -18.76
C ALA A 133 10.46 -31.06 -19.17
N GLU A 134 10.23 -29.77 -19.02
CA GLU A 134 9.01 -29.11 -19.51
C GLU A 134 8.82 -29.26 -21.01
N TYR A 135 9.90 -29.04 -21.78
CA TYR A 135 9.87 -29.20 -23.22
C TYR A 135 9.55 -30.64 -23.63
N ASN A 136 10.22 -31.61 -23.04
CA ASN A 136 9.97 -33.02 -23.33
C ASN A 136 8.52 -33.45 -23.03
N ASN A 137 7.97 -32.98 -21.91
CA ASN A 137 6.57 -33.20 -21.54
C ASN A 137 5.61 -32.55 -22.53
N ALA A 138 5.91 -31.31 -22.95
CA ALA A 138 5.09 -30.59 -23.92
C ALA A 138 5.14 -31.27 -25.32
N VAL A 139 6.29 -31.75 -25.75
CA VAL A 139 6.44 -32.55 -27.00
C VAL A 139 5.60 -33.80 -26.91
N ALA A 140 5.70 -34.57 -25.83
CA ALA A 140 4.92 -35.81 -25.67
C ALA A 140 3.40 -35.54 -25.70
N ALA A 141 2.96 -34.46 -25.04
CA ALA A 141 1.56 -34.04 -25.07
C ALA A 141 1.10 -33.60 -26.49
N ALA A 142 1.95 -32.86 -27.22
CA ALA A 142 1.67 -32.40 -28.57
C ALA A 142 1.61 -33.60 -29.57
N GLN A 143 2.52 -34.54 -29.42
CA GLN A 143 2.50 -35.78 -30.22
C GLN A 143 1.24 -36.60 -29.98
N GLN A 144 0.83 -36.78 -28.74
CA GLN A 144 -0.41 -37.47 -28.41
C GLN A 144 -1.64 -36.75 -29.00
N ALA A 145 -1.69 -35.43 -28.89
CA ALA A 145 -2.77 -34.63 -29.47
C ALA A 145 -2.80 -34.73 -31.02
N ALA A 146 -1.65 -34.75 -31.68
CA ALA A 146 -1.54 -34.93 -33.12
C ALA A 146 -2.04 -36.34 -33.57
N LEU A 147 -1.68 -37.39 -32.84
CA LEU A 147 -2.18 -38.73 -33.07
C LEU A 147 -3.69 -38.84 -32.88
N ASP A 148 -4.22 -38.23 -31.83
CA ASP A 148 -5.67 -38.19 -31.54
C ASP A 148 -6.45 -37.42 -32.62
N ALA A 149 -5.79 -36.45 -33.28
CA ALA A 149 -6.31 -35.71 -34.42
C ALA A 149 -6.18 -36.47 -35.75
N GLY A 150 -5.58 -37.69 -35.75
CA GLY A 150 -5.40 -38.54 -36.94
C GLY A 150 -4.22 -38.13 -37.80
N LEU A 151 -3.29 -37.31 -37.32
CA LEU A 151 -2.02 -37.02 -37.98
C LEU A 151 -1.05 -38.18 -37.75
N THR A 152 -0.25 -38.53 -38.75
CA THR A 152 0.83 -39.49 -38.66
C THR A 152 2.17 -38.83 -38.89
N GLU A 153 3.28 -39.47 -38.50
CA GLU A 153 4.63 -38.93 -38.66
C GLU A 153 4.99 -38.59 -40.12
N GLU A 154 4.31 -39.21 -41.10
CA GLU A 154 4.49 -38.92 -42.54
C GLU A 154 3.67 -37.70 -43.01
N HIS A 155 2.77 -37.16 -42.17
CA HIS A 155 1.92 -36.01 -42.55
C HIS A 155 2.74 -34.73 -42.59
N PRO A 156 2.61 -33.88 -43.63
CA PRO A 156 3.41 -32.65 -43.78
C PRO A 156 3.29 -31.66 -42.61
N GLU A 157 2.17 -31.70 -41.87
CA GLU A 157 1.91 -30.84 -40.73
C GLU A 157 2.38 -31.41 -39.39
N TRP A 158 2.92 -32.67 -39.38
CA TRP A 158 3.35 -33.34 -38.15
C TRP A 158 4.39 -32.54 -37.39
N ASP A 159 5.45 -32.09 -38.05
CA ASP A 159 6.52 -31.32 -37.41
C ASP A 159 6.02 -30.02 -36.80
N GLN A 160 5.07 -29.36 -37.45
CA GLN A 160 4.47 -28.13 -36.91
C GLN A 160 3.54 -28.40 -35.73
N ALA A 161 2.76 -29.49 -35.80
CA ALA A 161 1.82 -29.85 -34.73
C ALA A 161 2.53 -30.38 -33.47
N THR A 162 3.73 -30.98 -33.62
CA THR A 162 4.46 -31.63 -32.51
C THR A 162 5.57 -30.78 -31.90
N GLN A 163 5.84 -29.57 -32.43
CA GLN A 163 6.81 -28.63 -31.86
C GLN A 163 6.11 -27.60 -30.95
N PRO A 164 6.11 -27.84 -29.62
CA PRO A 164 5.47 -26.91 -28.70
C PRO A 164 6.28 -25.62 -28.57
N THR A 165 5.59 -24.48 -28.54
CA THR A 165 6.20 -23.20 -28.22
C THR A 165 6.11 -23.00 -26.71
N LEU A 166 7.24 -23.04 -26.03
CA LEU A 166 7.29 -22.70 -24.61
C LEU A 166 7.40 -21.20 -24.42
N PRO A 167 6.85 -20.65 -23.31
CA PRO A 167 7.01 -19.24 -22.97
C PRO A 167 8.50 -18.88 -22.80
N PRO A 168 8.91 -17.63 -23.03
CA PRO A 168 10.30 -17.23 -22.93
C PRO A 168 10.89 -17.52 -21.53
N LEU A 169 12.13 -18.02 -21.51
CA LEU A 169 12.85 -18.26 -20.28
C LEU A 169 13.15 -16.91 -19.59
N ARG A 170 12.85 -16.83 -18.31
CA ARG A 170 13.30 -15.68 -17.49
C ARG A 170 14.68 -16.00 -16.95
N PRO A 171 15.73 -15.25 -17.31
CA PRO A 171 17.07 -15.54 -16.85
C PRO A 171 17.18 -15.41 -15.32
N THR A 172 17.96 -16.26 -14.70
CA THR A 172 18.39 -16.10 -13.31
C THR A 172 19.30 -14.89 -13.21
N PHE A 173 19.32 -14.25 -12.06
CA PHE A 173 20.22 -13.12 -11.78
C PHE A 173 20.58 -13.08 -10.30
N ILE A 174 21.67 -12.40 -9.97
CA ILE A 174 22.06 -12.09 -8.59
C ILE A 174 22.37 -10.60 -8.52
N GLU A 175 22.00 -10.00 -7.39
CA GLU A 175 22.29 -8.61 -7.06
C GLU A 175 23.28 -8.55 -5.91
N ARG A 176 24.23 -7.62 -5.98
CA ARG A 176 25.09 -7.37 -4.84
C ARG A 176 24.36 -6.49 -3.83
N PRO A 177 24.41 -6.83 -2.51
CA PRO A 177 23.82 -6.00 -1.47
C PRO A 177 24.33 -4.55 -1.54
N ARG A 178 23.44 -3.58 -1.52
CA ARG A 178 23.73 -2.14 -1.70
C ARG A 178 24.60 -1.56 -0.58
N ASP A 179 24.57 -2.15 0.62
CA ASP A 179 25.45 -1.77 1.73
C ASP A 179 26.94 -2.03 1.44
N LYS A 180 27.24 -2.93 0.51
CA LYS A 180 28.61 -3.26 0.08
C LYS A 180 29.12 -2.41 -1.08
N THR A 181 28.22 -1.76 -1.82
CA THR A 181 28.54 -0.94 -3.00
C THR A 181 27.81 0.41 -2.94
N PRO A 182 28.19 1.31 -2.02
CA PRO A 182 27.49 2.58 -1.85
C PRO A 182 27.54 3.41 -3.15
N GLY A 183 26.36 3.85 -3.60
CA GLY A 183 26.22 4.66 -4.81
C GLY A 183 26.20 3.89 -6.12
N GLN A 184 26.23 2.56 -6.08
CA GLN A 184 26.20 1.70 -7.26
C GLN A 184 25.29 0.49 -7.03
N TYR A 185 24.51 0.13 -8.06
CA TYR A 185 23.74 -1.10 -8.09
C TYR A 185 24.44 -2.07 -9.06
N HIS A 186 24.80 -3.26 -8.56
CA HIS A 186 25.49 -4.29 -9.32
C HIS A 186 24.53 -5.42 -9.61
N TYR A 187 24.34 -5.69 -10.89
CA TYR A 187 23.45 -6.73 -11.42
C TYR A 187 24.28 -7.75 -12.20
N TYR A 188 24.08 -9.03 -11.94
CA TYR A 188 24.80 -10.15 -12.53
C TYR A 188 23.82 -11.11 -13.17
N GLN A 189 23.97 -11.36 -14.48
CA GLN A 189 23.11 -12.27 -15.23
C GLN A 189 23.94 -13.19 -16.10
N PRO A 190 23.73 -14.52 -16.06
CA PRO A 190 24.41 -15.44 -16.94
C PRO A 190 23.94 -15.29 -18.38
N VAL A 191 24.85 -15.56 -19.30
CA VAL A 191 24.55 -15.59 -20.74
C VAL A 191 24.00 -16.95 -21.09
N TYR A 192 22.76 -16.98 -21.59
CA TYR A 192 22.10 -18.20 -22.06
C TYR A 192 22.37 -18.38 -23.55
N TRP A 193 22.97 -19.50 -23.89
CA TRP A 193 23.12 -19.88 -25.29
C TRP A 193 21.78 -20.35 -25.82
N LYS A 194 21.21 -19.65 -26.79
CA LYS A 194 19.95 -20.06 -27.44
C LYS A 194 20.22 -21.29 -28.34
N GLY A 195 20.10 -22.48 -27.77
CA GLY A 195 20.49 -23.74 -28.43
C GLY A 195 19.60 -24.20 -29.57
N TRP A 196 18.35 -23.75 -29.64
CA TRP A 196 17.39 -24.11 -30.68
C TRP A 196 17.28 -23.13 -31.83
N GLU A 197 17.74 -21.91 -31.66
CA GLU A 197 17.85 -20.98 -32.76
C GLU A 197 19.23 -21.13 -33.39
N ARG A 198 19.27 -21.60 -34.62
CA ARG A 198 20.50 -21.84 -35.39
C ARG A 198 21.44 -20.62 -35.49
N SER A 199 20.96 -19.46 -35.10
CA SER A 199 21.70 -18.18 -35.18
C SER A 199 22.98 -18.15 -34.34
N CYS A 200 22.97 -18.67 -33.12
CA CYS A 200 24.17 -18.67 -32.27
C CYS A 200 25.22 -19.70 -32.77
N HIS A 201 24.77 -20.83 -33.30
CA HIS A 201 25.65 -21.86 -33.79
C HIS A 201 26.38 -21.49 -35.06
N ASN A 202 25.79 -20.70 -35.94
CA ASN A 202 26.43 -20.33 -37.21
C ASN A 202 27.67 -19.46 -37.03
N CYS A 203 27.73 -18.65 -35.97
CA CYS A 203 28.84 -17.73 -35.70
C CYS A 203 29.87 -18.31 -34.73
N HIS A 204 29.45 -19.20 -33.81
CA HIS A 204 30.32 -19.78 -32.79
C HIS A 204 30.76 -21.21 -33.11
N ASN A 205 30.49 -21.68 -34.33
CA ASN A 205 30.74 -23.06 -34.75
C ASN A 205 32.14 -23.32 -35.34
N ASP A 206 32.99 -22.29 -35.46
CA ASP A 206 34.32 -22.38 -36.03
C ASP A 206 35.40 -22.96 -35.08
N SER A 207 35.06 -23.26 -33.83
CA SER A 207 35.95 -24.01 -32.96
C SER A 207 35.66 -25.50 -33.10
N ALA A 208 36.68 -26.29 -33.36
CA ALA A 208 36.63 -27.75 -33.53
C ALA A 208 35.97 -28.52 -32.34
N GLU A 209 35.79 -27.85 -31.19
CA GLU A 209 35.14 -28.35 -29.98
C GLU A 209 33.62 -28.33 -30.08
N ALA A 210 33.02 -27.38 -30.84
CA ALA A 210 31.57 -27.29 -31.01
C ALA A 210 31.00 -28.38 -31.91
N THR A 211 31.80 -28.94 -32.82
CA THR A 211 31.41 -29.97 -33.78
C THR A 211 31.29 -31.37 -33.12
N ALA A 212 31.97 -31.61 -32.01
CA ALA A 212 31.92 -32.90 -31.30
C ALA A 212 30.64 -33.05 -30.45
N ALA A 213 29.98 -31.95 -30.10
CA ALA A 213 28.76 -31.94 -29.29
C ALA A 213 27.47 -32.13 -30.12
N LEU A 214 27.53 -32.02 -31.45
CA LEU A 214 26.43 -32.29 -32.37
C LEU A 214 26.43 -33.80 -32.74
N GLY A 215 25.87 -34.63 -31.87
CA GLY A 215 25.60 -36.02 -32.21
C GLY A 215 24.75 -36.09 -33.48
N ALA A 216 25.03 -37.06 -34.34
CA ALA A 216 24.46 -37.29 -35.67
C ALA A 216 22.97 -37.67 -35.64
N GLY A 217 22.14 -36.86 -35.01
CA GLY A 217 20.72 -37.16 -34.84
C GLY A 217 19.91 -35.99 -34.34
N GLY A 218 20.02 -34.83 -34.93
CA GLY A 218 18.95 -33.81 -35.06
C GLY A 218 18.22 -33.26 -33.84
N ALA A 219 18.43 -33.72 -32.65
CA ALA A 219 17.87 -33.11 -31.43
C ALA A 219 18.91 -32.19 -30.80
N PRO A 220 18.56 -30.95 -30.45
CA PRO A 220 19.50 -30.06 -29.75
C PRO A 220 19.74 -30.65 -28.35
N ALA A 221 20.81 -31.44 -28.21
CA ALA A 221 21.30 -31.78 -26.88
C ALA A 221 21.75 -30.46 -26.22
N VAL A 222 21.03 -30.01 -25.21
CA VAL A 222 21.50 -28.99 -24.30
C VAL A 222 22.63 -29.62 -23.49
N SER A 223 23.85 -29.64 -24.05
CA SER A 223 25.01 -30.10 -23.30
C SER A 223 25.37 -29.03 -22.29
N THR A 224 24.98 -29.24 -21.05
CA THR A 224 25.27 -28.37 -19.89
C THR A 224 26.74 -28.41 -19.46
N GLY A 225 27.58 -29.22 -20.10
CA GLY A 225 28.92 -29.54 -19.64
C GLY A 225 30.09 -28.88 -20.38
N GLU A 226 29.90 -28.39 -21.61
CA GLU A 226 31.04 -28.02 -22.47
C GLU A 226 31.05 -26.57 -22.95
N ARG A 227 30.07 -25.76 -22.60
CA ARG A 227 30.03 -24.36 -23.04
C ARG A 227 30.59 -23.45 -21.98
N PRO A 228 31.41 -22.44 -22.36
CA PRO A 228 31.96 -21.51 -21.41
C PRO A 228 30.83 -20.75 -20.69
N PHE A 229 30.88 -20.77 -19.36
CA PHE A 229 29.96 -20.05 -18.51
C PHE A 229 30.40 -18.60 -18.41
N HIS A 230 29.60 -17.69 -18.94
CA HIS A 230 29.82 -16.25 -18.88
C HIS A 230 28.69 -15.56 -18.15
N VAL A 231 29.04 -14.51 -17.40
CA VAL A 231 28.11 -13.65 -16.70
C VAL A 231 28.35 -12.20 -17.13
N VAL A 232 27.30 -11.50 -17.47
CA VAL A 232 27.35 -10.04 -17.68
C VAL A 232 27.10 -9.39 -16.34
N LYS A 233 28.12 -8.62 -15.88
CA LYS A 233 27.99 -7.73 -14.76
C LYS A 233 27.66 -6.34 -15.29
N VAL A 234 26.60 -5.74 -14.80
CA VAL A 234 26.21 -4.36 -15.09
C VAL A 234 26.25 -3.54 -13.81
N VAL A 235 26.94 -2.41 -13.86
CA VAL A 235 27.03 -1.46 -12.76
C VAL A 235 26.22 -0.22 -13.12
N ILE A 236 25.14 0.00 -12.40
CA ILE A 236 24.22 1.11 -12.59
C ILE A 236 24.51 2.15 -11.51
N PRO A 237 24.81 3.42 -11.85
CA PRO A 237 24.95 4.49 -10.86
C PRO A 237 23.65 4.69 -10.10
N ASP A 238 23.67 4.52 -8.77
CA ASP A 238 22.49 4.61 -7.89
C ASP A 238 22.17 6.07 -7.49
N GLN A 239 22.98 7.05 -7.93
CA GLN A 239 22.80 8.45 -7.55
C GLN A 239 21.46 9.04 -8.00
N SER A 240 21.00 8.73 -9.21
CA SER A 240 19.69 9.16 -9.71
C SER A 240 18.57 8.52 -8.93
N THR A 241 18.64 7.22 -8.70
CA THR A 241 17.64 6.46 -7.94
C THR A 241 17.56 6.93 -6.48
N GLN A 242 18.69 7.18 -5.83
CA GLN A 242 18.71 7.72 -4.47
C GLN A 242 18.23 9.18 -4.38
N SER A 243 18.49 10.00 -5.41
CA SER A 243 17.94 11.36 -5.45
C SER A 243 16.42 11.35 -5.62
N ASP A 244 15.91 10.52 -6.51
CA ASP A 244 14.47 10.34 -6.75
C ASP A 244 13.77 9.80 -5.48
N LEU A 245 14.37 8.83 -4.82
CA LEU A 245 13.88 8.32 -3.54
C LEU A 245 13.84 9.42 -2.47
N ARG A 246 14.92 10.20 -2.31
CA ARG A 246 14.96 11.31 -1.33
C ARG A 246 13.94 12.39 -1.66
N GLN A 247 13.75 12.73 -2.93
CA GLN A 247 12.75 13.70 -3.36
C GLN A 247 11.33 13.19 -3.08
N ASN A 248 11.03 11.95 -3.44
CA ASN A 248 9.74 11.32 -3.13
C ASN A 248 9.47 11.27 -1.62
N TRP A 249 10.48 10.94 -0.82
CA TRP A 249 10.43 10.98 0.63
C TRP A 249 10.08 12.36 1.17
N SER A 250 10.75 13.39 0.67
CA SER A 250 10.50 14.77 1.09
C SER A 250 9.07 15.20 0.76
N ILE A 251 8.58 14.86 -0.43
CA ILE A 251 7.22 15.15 -0.87
C ILE A 251 6.21 14.39 -0.01
N LEU A 252 6.41 13.10 0.21
CA LEU A 252 5.54 12.28 1.05
C LEU A 252 5.48 12.85 2.48
N LEU A 253 6.61 13.15 3.08
CA LEU A 253 6.68 13.69 4.44
C LEU A 253 5.98 15.05 4.54
N ALA A 254 6.23 15.96 3.59
CA ALA A 254 5.57 17.25 3.52
C ALA A 254 4.04 17.10 3.36
N THR A 255 3.60 16.23 2.45
CA THR A 255 2.18 15.94 2.21
C THR A 255 1.53 15.36 3.47
N GLY A 256 2.22 14.47 4.19
CA GLY A 256 1.75 13.91 5.45
C GLY A 256 1.54 14.95 6.53
N ILE A 257 2.52 15.83 6.73
CA ILE A 257 2.41 16.92 7.71
C ILE A 257 1.23 17.83 7.37
N ILE A 258 1.10 18.23 6.09
CA ILE A 258 0.01 19.07 5.62
C ILE A 258 -1.35 18.39 5.85
N THR A 259 -1.46 17.11 5.51
CA THR A 259 -2.69 16.33 5.69
C THR A 259 -3.11 16.25 7.15
N VAL A 260 -2.18 15.95 8.05
CA VAL A 260 -2.46 15.94 9.52
C VAL A 260 -2.90 17.32 9.99
N PHE A 261 -2.21 18.37 9.55
CA PHE A 261 -2.54 19.74 9.95
C PHE A 261 -3.93 20.15 9.47
N VAL A 262 -4.28 19.90 8.21
CA VAL A 262 -5.61 20.19 7.64
C VAL A 262 -6.69 19.37 8.36
N ALA A 263 -6.45 18.08 8.61
CA ALA A 263 -7.38 17.23 9.34
C ALA A 263 -7.61 17.72 10.78
N MET A 264 -6.57 18.17 11.47
CA MET A 264 -6.68 18.74 12.82
C MET A 264 -7.51 20.05 12.84
N ILE A 265 -7.33 20.91 11.83
CA ILE A 265 -8.14 22.13 11.69
C ILE A 265 -9.61 21.77 11.43
N ALA A 266 -9.86 20.89 10.47
CA ALA A 266 -11.21 20.43 10.13
C ALA A 266 -11.91 19.82 11.35
N LEU A 267 -11.21 18.97 12.07
CA LEU A 267 -11.72 18.35 13.29
C LEU A 267 -12.02 19.40 14.38
N TYR A 268 -11.11 20.37 14.56
CA TYR A 268 -11.34 21.47 15.51
C TYR A 268 -12.62 22.24 15.18
N VAL A 269 -12.83 22.58 13.91
CA VAL A 269 -14.01 23.28 13.44
C VAL A 269 -15.27 22.46 13.70
N ILE A 270 -15.26 21.18 13.31
CA ILE A 270 -16.41 20.27 13.49
C ILE A 270 -16.75 20.15 14.99
N VAL A 271 -15.79 19.78 15.82
CA VAL A 271 -16.05 19.59 17.27
C VAL A 271 -16.55 20.88 17.90
N ARG A 272 -15.94 22.01 17.61
CA ARG A 272 -16.29 23.31 18.23
C ARG A 272 -17.65 23.81 17.78
N TYR A 273 -17.94 23.78 16.48
CA TYR A 273 -19.13 24.45 15.93
C TYR A 273 -20.32 23.50 15.80
N VAL A 274 -20.09 22.24 15.50
CA VAL A 274 -21.19 21.26 15.30
C VAL A 274 -21.59 20.60 16.61
N ILE A 275 -20.64 20.33 17.53
CA ILE A 275 -20.94 19.58 18.75
C ILE A 275 -21.01 20.48 19.98
N VAL A 276 -19.92 21.23 20.24
CA VAL A 276 -19.79 21.96 21.53
C VAL A 276 -20.71 23.16 21.62
N LYS A 277 -20.89 23.92 20.54
CA LYS A 277 -21.70 25.15 20.54
C LYS A 277 -23.19 24.84 20.80
N PRO A 278 -23.86 23.87 20.13
CA PRO A 278 -25.25 23.51 20.47
C PRO A 278 -25.41 22.97 21.88
N LEU A 279 -24.51 22.13 22.36
CA LEU A 279 -24.54 21.59 23.71
C LEU A 279 -24.42 22.70 24.78
N LYS A 280 -23.50 23.63 24.55
CA LYS A 280 -23.29 24.74 25.47
C LYS A 280 -24.56 25.63 25.56
N HIS A 281 -25.20 25.91 24.41
CA HIS A 281 -26.45 26.66 24.38
C HIS A 281 -27.57 25.96 25.16
N LEU A 282 -27.73 24.62 24.97
CA LEU A 282 -28.70 23.84 25.77
C LEU A 282 -28.39 23.88 27.26
N THR A 283 -27.11 23.82 27.64
CA THR A 283 -26.71 23.93 29.06
C THR A 283 -27.05 25.30 29.64
N GLU A 284 -26.72 26.39 28.91
CA GLU A 284 -27.01 27.76 29.33
C GLU A 284 -28.53 27.98 29.54
N VAL A 285 -29.37 27.58 28.56
CA VAL A 285 -30.81 27.66 28.68
C VAL A 285 -31.35 26.79 29.84
N SER A 286 -30.77 25.58 30.06
CA SER A 286 -31.14 24.72 31.19
C SER A 286 -30.82 25.36 32.55
N ASP A 287 -29.66 26.01 32.65
CA ASP A 287 -29.24 26.71 33.89
C ASP A 287 -30.15 27.92 34.18
N ASP A 288 -30.51 28.71 33.18
CA ASP A 288 -31.40 29.85 33.31
C ASP A 288 -32.82 29.43 33.74
N ILE A 289 -33.34 28.31 33.14
CA ILE A 289 -34.63 27.74 33.56
C ILE A 289 -34.58 27.25 35.01
N SER A 290 -33.47 26.63 35.44
CA SER A 290 -33.29 26.19 36.81
C SER A 290 -33.28 27.33 37.83
N GLN A 291 -32.87 28.53 37.38
CA GLN A 291 -32.89 29.78 38.20
C GLN A 291 -34.25 30.47 38.19
N GLY A 292 -35.26 29.91 37.49
CA GLY A 292 -36.64 30.39 37.51
C GLY A 292 -37.11 31.08 36.23
N ASP A 293 -36.25 31.32 35.26
CA ASP A 293 -36.64 31.89 33.96
C ASP A 293 -37.17 30.82 33.01
N THR A 294 -38.41 30.42 33.19
CA THR A 294 -39.09 29.43 32.36
C THR A 294 -39.59 29.96 31.02
N SER A 295 -39.32 31.24 30.69
CA SER A 295 -39.72 31.87 29.43
C SER A 295 -38.76 31.53 28.27
N LEU A 296 -37.52 31.18 28.59
CA LEU A 296 -36.47 30.86 27.62
C LEU A 296 -36.75 29.56 26.88
N ARG A 297 -36.27 29.49 25.63
CA ARG A 297 -36.35 28.30 24.79
C ARG A 297 -35.00 28.05 24.11
N ALA A 298 -34.65 26.80 23.95
CA ALA A 298 -33.48 26.42 23.21
C ALA A 298 -33.76 26.52 21.69
N GLU A 299 -33.15 27.50 21.04
CA GLU A 299 -33.26 27.70 19.59
C GLU A 299 -32.02 27.12 18.88
N ILE A 300 -32.14 25.94 18.36
CA ILE A 300 -31.11 25.24 17.62
C ILE A 300 -31.69 24.87 16.23
N ASN A 301 -31.12 25.45 15.16
CA ASN A 301 -31.55 25.27 13.77
C ASN A 301 -30.42 24.61 13.00
N THR A 302 -30.10 23.35 13.32
CA THR A 302 -29.01 22.61 12.73
C THR A 302 -29.48 21.51 11.77
N HIS A 303 -30.77 21.23 11.72
CA HIS A 303 -31.40 20.17 10.90
C HIS A 303 -30.84 18.78 11.18
N ASP A 304 -30.44 18.55 12.43
CA ASP A 304 -29.85 17.31 12.93
C ASP A 304 -30.45 16.90 14.29
N GLU A 305 -29.86 15.91 14.96
CA GLU A 305 -30.28 15.38 16.25
C GLU A 305 -30.27 16.43 17.37
N PHE A 306 -29.49 17.51 17.22
CA PHE A 306 -29.47 18.61 18.19
C PHE A 306 -30.75 19.49 18.12
N GLU A 307 -31.31 19.67 16.94
CA GLU A 307 -32.59 20.37 16.77
C GLU A 307 -33.75 19.52 17.34
N GLU A 308 -33.74 18.20 17.11
CA GLU A 308 -34.71 17.28 17.69
C GLU A 308 -34.62 17.29 19.23
N LEU A 309 -33.38 17.26 19.77
CA LEU A 309 -33.13 17.36 21.20
C LEU A 309 -33.65 18.71 21.78
N ALA A 310 -33.37 19.82 21.11
CA ALA A 310 -33.85 21.13 21.52
C ALA A 310 -35.38 21.21 21.52
N THR A 311 -36.04 20.66 20.52
CA THR A 311 -37.51 20.55 20.43
C THR A 311 -38.08 19.72 21.57
N SER A 312 -37.49 18.60 21.88
CA SER A 312 -37.89 17.72 22.97
C SER A 312 -37.66 18.39 24.34
N PHE A 313 -36.56 19.09 24.51
CA PHE A 313 -36.24 19.89 25.67
C PHE A 313 -37.28 21.02 25.88
N ASN A 314 -37.60 21.78 24.84
CA ASN A 314 -38.60 22.83 24.88
C ASN A 314 -40.00 22.32 25.27
N ARG A 315 -40.38 21.14 24.79
CA ARG A 315 -41.63 20.46 25.16
C ARG A 315 -41.64 20.12 26.65
N MET A 316 -40.53 19.59 27.17
CA MET A 316 -40.39 19.33 28.61
C MET A 316 -40.57 20.58 29.46
N VAL A 317 -39.95 21.70 29.02
CA VAL A 317 -40.09 23.00 29.71
C VAL A 317 -41.55 23.47 29.74
N VAL A 318 -42.30 23.32 28.65
CA VAL A 318 -43.73 23.63 28.60
C VAL A 318 -44.49 22.84 29.65
N HIS A 319 -44.28 21.51 29.68
CA HIS A 319 -44.94 20.64 30.66
C HIS A 319 -44.60 20.97 32.11
N LEU A 320 -43.35 21.33 32.37
CA LEU A 320 -42.94 21.79 33.73
C LEU A 320 -43.64 23.08 34.12
N THR A 321 -43.73 24.05 33.19
CA THR A 321 -44.39 25.35 33.44
C THR A 321 -45.88 25.17 33.70
N ASP A 322 -46.53 24.28 32.92
CA ASP A 322 -47.95 23.99 33.12
C ASP A 322 -48.22 23.30 34.48
N ALA A 323 -47.39 22.28 34.82
CA ALA A 323 -47.49 21.63 36.14
C ALA A 323 -47.23 22.59 37.31
N GLN A 324 -46.31 23.52 37.16
CA GLN A 324 -46.05 24.55 38.17
C GLN A 324 -47.26 25.47 38.36
N ARG A 325 -47.93 25.90 37.27
CA ARG A 325 -49.17 26.70 37.34
C ARG A 325 -50.30 25.94 38.02
N GLU A 326 -50.49 24.64 37.64
CA GLU A 326 -51.50 23.81 38.32
C GLU A 326 -51.25 23.71 39.82
N LEU A 327 -49.98 23.58 40.24
CA LEU A 327 -49.61 23.53 41.65
C LEU A 327 -49.88 24.89 42.34
N GLU A 328 -49.59 26.02 41.71
CA GLU A 328 -49.88 27.34 42.22
C GLU A 328 -51.36 27.60 42.39
N ASP A 329 -52.17 27.18 41.38
CA ASP A 329 -53.64 27.32 41.44
C ASP A 329 -54.26 26.39 42.49
N ALA A 330 -53.76 25.14 42.60
CA ALA A 330 -54.13 24.24 43.68
C ALA A 330 -53.77 24.79 45.06
N ASN A 331 -52.63 25.41 45.21
CA ASN A 331 -52.19 26.03 46.47
C ASN A 331 -53.06 27.23 46.85
N LYS A 332 -53.39 28.11 45.90
CA LYS A 332 -54.35 29.22 46.11
C LYS A 332 -55.76 28.70 46.51
N SER A 333 -56.22 27.65 45.86
CA SER A 333 -57.48 27.02 46.20
C SER A 333 -57.46 26.42 47.61
N LEU A 334 -56.32 25.80 48.00
CA LEU A 334 -56.14 25.26 49.35
C LEU A 334 -56.15 26.40 50.40
N ASP A 335 -55.43 27.50 50.16
CA ASP A 335 -55.42 28.66 51.04
C ASP A 335 -56.88 29.25 51.25
N SER A 336 -57.63 29.39 50.14
CA SER A 336 -59.05 29.78 50.21
C SER A 336 -59.91 28.78 51.03
N LYS A 337 -59.66 27.53 50.95
CA LYS A 337 -60.39 26.51 51.77
C LYS A 337 -59.97 26.57 53.24
N VAL A 338 -58.73 26.82 53.52
CA VAL A 338 -58.24 27.04 54.89
C VAL A 338 -58.92 28.27 55.51
N ASP A 339 -59.04 29.39 54.77
CA ASP A 339 -59.75 30.61 55.27
C ASP A 339 -61.25 30.34 55.46
N GLU A 340 -61.92 29.62 54.52
CA GLU A 340 -63.33 29.24 54.70
C GLU A 340 -63.55 28.42 55.99
N LEU A 341 -62.66 27.43 56.20
CA LEU A 341 -62.68 26.58 57.39
C LEU A 341 -62.45 27.36 58.70
N ALA A 342 -61.52 28.33 58.67
CA ALA A 342 -61.22 29.18 59.80
C ALA A 342 -62.44 30.07 60.15
N GLN A 343 -63.11 30.66 59.13
CA GLN A 343 -64.33 31.42 59.32
C GLN A 343 -65.49 30.57 59.89
N ALA A 344 -65.69 29.38 59.34
CA ALA A 344 -66.71 28.41 59.80
C ALA A 344 -66.42 27.97 61.23
N ASN A 345 -65.17 27.78 61.62
CA ASN A 345 -64.79 27.42 62.99
C ASN A 345 -65.04 28.57 63.96
N MET A 346 -64.72 29.85 63.58
CA MET A 346 -65.09 31.01 64.35
C MET A 346 -66.61 31.12 64.56
N GLN A 347 -67.37 30.98 63.52
CA GLN A 347 -68.83 30.96 63.60
C GLN A 347 -69.37 29.85 64.52
N LEU A 348 -68.84 28.70 64.45
CA LEU A 348 -69.19 27.59 65.38
C LEU A 348 -68.82 27.94 66.83
N TYR A 349 -67.65 28.55 67.02
CA TYR A 349 -67.17 28.96 68.31
C TYR A 349 -68.13 30.02 68.91
N ASP A 350 -68.51 31.08 68.15
CA ASP A 350 -69.46 32.10 68.56
C ASP A 350 -70.86 31.52 68.82
N MET A 351 -71.36 30.64 67.99
CA MET A 351 -72.62 29.90 68.21
C MET A 351 -72.56 29.09 69.51
N ASN A 352 -71.47 28.37 69.76
CA ASN A 352 -71.31 27.63 71.01
C ASN A 352 -71.26 28.49 72.22
N ARG A 353 -70.62 29.69 72.15
CA ARG A 353 -70.59 30.66 73.18
C ARG A 353 -71.99 31.24 73.45
N LEU A 354 -72.74 31.64 72.41
CA LEU A 354 -74.11 32.16 72.55
C LEU A 354 -75.07 31.06 73.13
N LYS A 355 -74.88 29.77 72.72
CA LYS A 355 -75.63 28.67 73.28
C LYS A 355 -75.35 28.50 74.78
N SER A 356 -74.10 28.60 75.19
CA SER A 356 -73.67 28.54 76.60
C SER A 356 -74.26 29.66 77.43
N GLU A 357 -74.23 30.94 76.89
CA GLU A 357 -74.83 32.12 77.51
C GLU A 357 -76.40 32.04 77.63
N PHE A 358 -77.00 31.38 76.63
CA PHE A 358 -78.48 31.21 76.68
C PHE A 358 -78.98 30.10 77.66
N LEU A 359 -78.08 29.13 77.97
CA LEU A 359 -78.37 27.98 78.87
C LEU A 359 -77.97 28.27 80.33
N ALA A 360 -77.26 29.40 80.65
CA ALA A 360 -76.89 29.83 81.97
C ALA A 360 -77.95 30.80 82.55
#